data_475527cbafea1403622332bc155c51d0
#
_entry.id   475527cbafea1403622332bc155c51d0
#
_cell.length_a   1.000
_cell.length_b   1.000
_cell.length_c   1.000
_cell.angle_alpha   90.00
_cell.angle_beta   90.00
_cell.angle_gamma   90.00
#
_symmetry.space_group_name_H-M   'P 1'
#
loop_
_entity.id
_entity.type
_entity.pdbx_description
1 polymer ?
#
loop_
_entity_poly.entity_id
_entity_poly.type
_entity_poly.pdbx_seq_one_letter_code
_entity_poly.pdbx_strand_id
1 'polypeptide(L)'
;MRSANAALAAVALIGLAVPAVDGAHAATPPPGAVRKAIPFARSVNVPTPPAGTDARPLIVAAAAAPKHVSFVGQISTIRSGQTRSLAVVSKVEHRAPDQTRRTYLTPRVLYGQFVISRGAMSWDVDPSRKRVVVSENKAMVDPVAVVDDIALLDANYRAVRTGAEGIADRKTDVVDLVSRFTGERAMRLWIDTDTHVVLAKEAYHADGSLAWRVRFDDIRYTDGIPESIFTSAVPAGYATVKGRSYSQPRTLPNALPDAGFRPVTPRYLPEGFALVGGDVATIKDVKNLHLIYSDGIRSLSLFESATDRAVDFTGLKPQKTHFERHDAQYVRDGPTTLLAWREHNLAFSLVGDLDLKELTQIATSVVP
;
A
#
# COMPACT_ATOMS: atom_id res chain seq x y z
N MET A 1 24.81 19.98 15.82
CA MET A 1 23.88 20.36 14.77
C MET A 1 23.85 19.27 13.68
N ARG A 2 23.33 18.09 13.98
CA ARG A 2 23.12 16.97 13.02
C ARG A 2 21.95 16.16 13.53
N SER A 3 20.70 16.54 13.26
CA SER A 3 19.53 15.65 13.49
C SER A 3 18.19 16.31 13.10
N ALA A 4 18.11 16.88 11.90
CA ALA A 4 16.86 17.53 11.47
C ALA A 4 16.12 16.85 10.32
N ASN A 5 16.58 15.71 9.79
CA ASN A 5 16.20 15.23 8.45
C ASN A 5 15.51 13.85 8.39
N ALA A 6 14.82 13.42 9.46
CA ALA A 6 14.25 12.07 9.48
C ALA A 6 12.80 11.95 8.99
N ALA A 7 12.09 13.04 8.73
CA ALA A 7 10.63 12.97 8.55
C ALA A 7 10.17 12.64 7.11
N LEU A 8 10.90 13.06 6.08
CA LEU A 8 10.57 12.68 4.69
C LEU A 8 11.40 11.49 4.18
N ALA A 9 12.59 11.25 4.74
CA ALA A 9 13.29 9.97 4.53
C ALA A 9 12.47 8.77 5.03
N ALA A 10 11.57 8.98 6.00
CA ALA A 10 10.58 7.97 6.40
C ALA A 10 9.53 7.71 5.33
N VAL A 11 9.19 8.68 4.47
CA VAL A 11 8.26 8.47 3.34
C VAL A 11 8.93 7.64 2.23
N ALA A 12 10.22 7.83 1.97
CA ALA A 12 10.97 7.01 1.00
C ALA A 12 11.25 5.57 1.51
N LEU A 13 11.32 5.36 2.84
CA LEU A 13 11.44 4.04 3.47
C LEU A 13 10.08 3.36 3.70
N ILE A 14 8.97 4.11 3.75
CA ILE A 14 7.59 3.60 3.76
C ILE A 14 7.23 2.95 2.40
N GLY A 15 7.99 3.20 1.35
CA GLY A 15 7.90 2.46 0.08
C GLY A 15 8.16 0.95 0.16
N LEU A 16 8.54 0.40 1.33
CA LEU A 16 8.55 -1.05 1.61
C LEU A 16 7.26 -1.54 2.29
N ALA A 17 6.41 -0.63 2.73
CA ALA A 17 5.09 -0.92 3.25
C ALA A 17 4.08 -0.14 2.39
N VAL A 18 3.53 -0.76 1.36
CA VAL A 18 2.23 -0.33 0.84
C VAL A 18 1.29 -0.40 2.05
N PRO A 19 0.64 0.69 2.47
CA PRO A 19 -0.34 0.59 3.54
C PRO A 19 -1.51 -0.23 3.01
N ALA A 20 -1.52 -1.50 3.43
CA ALA A 20 -2.71 -2.28 3.36
C ALA A 20 -3.70 -1.67 4.37
N VAL A 21 -4.87 -1.29 3.93
CA VAL A 21 -5.95 -0.84 4.81
C VAL A 21 -6.67 -2.08 5.30
N ASP A 22 -6.64 -2.31 6.60
CA ASP A 22 -7.23 -3.51 7.19
C ASP A 22 -8.73 -3.58 6.91
N GLY A 23 -9.16 -4.72 6.37
CA GLY A 23 -10.56 -5.00 6.06
C GLY A 23 -11.43 -5.05 7.30
N ALA A 24 -11.82 -3.91 7.82
CA ALA A 24 -12.97 -3.85 8.71
C ALA A 24 -14.24 -3.98 7.88
N HIS A 25 -15.02 -5.00 8.18
CA HIS A 25 -16.33 -5.36 7.63
C HIS A 25 -16.98 -4.26 6.78
N ALA A 26 -17.15 -4.55 5.50
CA ALA A 26 -17.92 -3.75 4.58
C ALA A 26 -19.29 -3.43 5.17
N ALA A 27 -19.41 -2.23 5.72
CA ALA A 27 -20.71 -1.69 6.02
C ALA A 27 -21.23 -1.09 4.72
N THR A 28 -22.32 -1.64 4.24
CA THR A 28 -23.11 -1.12 3.12
C THR A 28 -23.16 0.40 3.16
N PRO A 29 -22.77 1.11 2.10
CA PRO A 29 -22.89 2.56 2.05
C PRO A 29 -24.36 2.95 2.26
N PRO A 30 -24.65 4.02 2.97
CA PRO A 30 -26.02 4.47 3.13
C PRO A 30 -26.64 4.78 1.76
N PRO A 31 -27.90 4.40 1.50
CA PRO A 31 -28.57 4.72 0.26
C PRO A 31 -28.71 6.24 0.15
N GLY A 32 -28.04 6.86 -0.81
CA GLY A 32 -28.15 8.30 -1.07
C GLY A 32 -26.86 9.02 -1.49
N ALA A 33 -25.68 8.41 -1.39
CA ALA A 33 -24.42 9.03 -1.80
C ALA A 33 -23.99 8.68 -3.24
N VAL A 34 -24.94 8.50 -4.13
CA VAL A 34 -24.63 8.41 -5.57
C VAL A 34 -24.44 9.84 -6.08
N ARG A 35 -23.22 10.32 -6.09
CA ARG A 35 -22.88 11.52 -6.87
C ARG A 35 -23.08 11.17 -8.34
N LYS A 36 -24.00 11.88 -9.00
CA LYS A 36 -24.21 11.82 -10.45
C LYS A 36 -22.86 11.95 -11.15
N ALA A 37 -22.45 10.89 -11.81
CA ALA A 37 -21.37 10.91 -12.77
C ALA A 37 -21.73 11.90 -13.88
N ILE A 38 -20.88 12.88 -14.12
CA ILE A 38 -20.97 13.73 -15.32
C ILE A 38 -20.52 12.84 -16.48
N PRO A 39 -21.36 12.62 -17.51
CA PRO A 39 -20.99 11.74 -18.61
C PRO A 39 -19.99 12.44 -19.51
N PHE A 40 -18.71 12.17 -19.36
CA PHE A 40 -17.76 12.35 -20.44
C PHE A 40 -17.77 11.08 -21.29
N ALA A 41 -18.69 11.04 -22.24
CA ALA A 41 -18.71 10.04 -23.28
C ALA A 41 -17.54 10.26 -24.25
N ARG A 42 -16.37 9.71 -23.95
CA ARG A 42 -15.46 9.23 -24.97
C ARG A 42 -15.62 7.72 -25.00
N SER A 43 -16.09 7.20 -26.12
CA SER A 43 -16.00 5.78 -26.44
C SER A 43 -14.51 5.42 -26.53
N VAL A 44 -13.93 5.06 -25.41
CA VAL A 44 -12.64 4.41 -25.37
C VAL A 44 -12.91 2.99 -25.84
N ASN A 45 -12.26 2.55 -26.91
CA ASN A 45 -12.21 1.14 -27.28
C ASN A 45 -11.54 0.41 -26.11
N VAL A 46 -12.34 -0.10 -25.17
CA VAL A 46 -11.84 -0.92 -24.07
C VAL A 46 -11.29 -2.20 -24.69
N PRO A 47 -10.00 -2.51 -24.55
CA PRO A 47 -9.42 -3.72 -25.09
C PRO A 47 -10.23 -4.95 -24.65
N THR A 48 -10.43 -5.90 -25.55
CA THR A 48 -11.08 -7.16 -25.20
C THR A 48 -10.27 -7.84 -24.09
N PRO A 49 -10.89 -8.17 -22.94
CA PRO A 49 -10.19 -8.82 -21.85
C PRO A 49 -9.59 -10.14 -22.30
N PRO A 50 -8.48 -10.58 -21.65
CA PRO A 50 -7.94 -11.90 -21.92
C PRO A 50 -9.02 -12.96 -21.76
N ALA A 51 -9.01 -13.95 -22.66
CA ALA A 51 -9.94 -15.08 -22.57
C ALA A 51 -9.67 -15.85 -21.27
N GLY A 52 -10.71 -16.11 -20.49
CA GLY A 52 -10.60 -16.85 -19.23
C GLY A 52 -11.95 -16.91 -18.52
N THR A 53 -12.03 -17.75 -17.50
CA THR A 53 -13.23 -17.90 -16.67
C THR A 53 -13.25 -16.90 -15.53
N ASP A 54 -14.43 -16.51 -15.07
CA ASP A 54 -14.59 -15.67 -13.88
C ASP A 54 -13.93 -16.32 -12.68
N ALA A 55 -13.00 -15.62 -12.05
CA ALA A 55 -12.22 -16.06 -10.90
C ALA A 55 -12.57 -15.32 -9.60
N ARG A 56 -13.65 -14.54 -9.58
CA ARG A 56 -14.10 -13.86 -8.36
C ARG A 56 -14.23 -14.80 -7.16
N PRO A 57 -14.80 -16.02 -7.28
CA PRO A 57 -14.85 -16.96 -6.15
C PRO A 57 -13.46 -17.33 -5.60
N LEU A 58 -12.44 -17.46 -6.46
CA LEU A 58 -11.05 -17.73 -6.04
C LEU A 58 -10.47 -16.55 -5.26
N ILE A 59 -10.76 -15.29 -5.66
CA ILE A 59 -10.32 -14.11 -4.93
C ILE A 59 -10.93 -14.07 -3.53
N VAL A 60 -12.22 -14.37 -3.41
CA VAL A 60 -12.91 -14.42 -2.10
C VAL A 60 -12.31 -15.52 -1.21
N ALA A 61 -12.07 -16.71 -1.78
CA ALA A 61 -11.44 -17.81 -1.06
C ALA A 61 -10.02 -17.46 -0.61
N ALA A 62 -9.23 -16.84 -1.51
CA ALA A 62 -7.87 -16.44 -1.21
C ALA A 62 -7.78 -15.35 -0.12
N ALA A 63 -8.73 -14.43 -0.08
CA ALA A 63 -8.81 -13.43 0.99
C ALA A 63 -9.21 -14.02 2.35
N ALA A 64 -9.94 -15.14 2.34
CA ALA A 64 -10.30 -15.86 3.57
C ALA A 64 -9.22 -16.83 4.04
N ALA A 65 -8.37 -17.33 3.15
CA ALA A 65 -7.41 -18.40 3.43
C ALA A 65 -6.51 -18.13 4.66
N PRO A 66 -5.93 -16.92 4.88
CA PRO A 66 -5.10 -16.67 6.06
C PRO A 66 -5.83 -16.81 7.39
N LYS A 67 -7.16 -16.73 7.41
CA LYS A 67 -7.96 -16.93 8.63
C LYS A 67 -8.04 -18.40 9.06
N HIS A 68 -7.67 -19.33 8.18
CA HIS A 68 -7.87 -20.76 8.39
C HIS A 68 -6.60 -21.59 8.18
N VAL A 69 -5.59 -21.03 7.52
CA VAL A 69 -4.40 -21.77 7.10
C VAL A 69 -3.15 -21.17 7.74
N SER A 70 -2.47 -21.98 8.54
CA SER A 70 -1.18 -21.63 9.14
C SER A 70 -0.04 -22.12 8.27
N PHE A 71 1.02 -21.32 8.13
CA PHE A 71 2.18 -21.66 7.29
C PHE A 71 3.47 -21.00 7.75
N VAL A 72 4.57 -21.61 7.32
CA VAL A 72 5.92 -21.06 7.41
C VAL A 72 6.54 -21.11 6.02
N GLY A 73 7.23 -20.04 5.61
CA GLY A 73 7.91 -20.02 4.32
C GLY A 73 8.90 -18.87 4.19
N GLN A 74 9.60 -18.87 3.08
CA GLN A 74 10.47 -17.79 2.67
C GLN A 74 9.87 -17.08 1.47
N ILE A 75 9.88 -15.75 1.50
CA ILE A 75 9.38 -14.92 0.40
C ILE A 75 10.49 -14.03 -0.13
N SER A 76 10.54 -13.94 -1.45
CA SER A 76 11.29 -12.93 -2.21
C SER A 76 10.35 -11.83 -2.67
N THR A 77 10.72 -10.58 -2.40
CA THR A 77 10.05 -9.38 -2.90
C THR A 77 11.01 -8.64 -3.81
N ILE A 78 10.59 -8.34 -5.03
CA ILE A 78 11.35 -7.56 -6.00
C ILE A 78 10.53 -6.32 -6.35
N ARG A 79 11.14 -5.14 -6.25
CA ARG A 79 10.58 -3.88 -6.77
C ARG A 79 11.43 -3.43 -7.94
N SER A 80 10.82 -3.27 -9.09
CA SER A 80 11.48 -2.77 -10.28
C SER A 80 11.57 -1.25 -10.21
N GLY A 81 12.76 -0.70 -10.33
CA GLY A 81 13.00 0.74 -10.43
C GLY A 81 13.71 1.06 -11.73
N GLN A 82 13.58 2.30 -12.20
CA GLN A 82 14.23 2.74 -13.45
C GLN A 82 15.76 2.62 -13.40
N THR A 83 16.37 2.80 -12.23
CA THR A 83 17.83 2.77 -12.04
C THR A 83 18.31 1.64 -11.14
N ARG A 84 17.44 1.11 -10.29
CA ARG A 84 17.76 0.03 -9.34
C ARG A 84 16.54 -0.84 -9.12
N SER A 85 16.77 -2.15 -9.07
CA SER A 85 15.80 -3.08 -8.51
C SER A 85 16.17 -3.38 -7.06
N LEU A 86 15.20 -3.39 -6.17
CA LEU A 86 15.38 -3.79 -4.77
C LEU A 86 14.84 -5.19 -4.60
N ALA A 87 15.70 -6.09 -4.12
CA ALA A 87 15.33 -7.44 -3.73
C ALA A 87 15.39 -7.58 -2.21
N VAL A 88 14.30 -8.07 -1.62
CA VAL A 88 14.19 -8.34 -0.19
C VAL A 88 13.78 -9.79 -0.01
N VAL A 89 14.53 -10.55 0.80
CA VAL A 89 14.14 -11.89 1.22
C VAL A 89 13.75 -11.84 2.69
N SER A 90 12.65 -12.49 3.02
CA SER A 90 12.17 -12.58 4.39
C SER A 90 11.57 -13.95 4.69
N LYS A 91 11.74 -14.41 5.92
CA LYS A 91 10.99 -15.52 6.49
C LYS A 91 9.62 -15.00 6.93
N VAL A 92 8.56 -15.74 6.63
CA VAL A 92 7.21 -15.48 7.12
C VAL A 92 6.71 -16.68 7.89
N GLU A 93 6.15 -16.42 9.05
CA GLU A 93 5.50 -17.38 9.93
C GLU A 93 4.10 -16.82 10.21
N HIS A 94 3.07 -17.52 9.71
CA HIS A 94 1.68 -17.13 9.87
C HIS A 94 0.93 -18.23 10.63
N ARG A 95 0.30 -17.84 11.72
CA ARG A 95 -0.61 -18.68 12.50
C ARG A 95 -2.01 -18.10 12.42
N ALA A 96 -2.90 -18.89 11.85
CA ALA A 96 -4.29 -18.50 11.75
C ALA A 96 -4.88 -18.19 13.16
N PRO A 97 -5.82 -17.26 13.30
CA PRO A 97 -6.41 -16.50 12.19
C PRO A 97 -5.67 -15.20 11.83
N ASP A 98 -4.77 -14.66 12.68
CA ASP A 98 -4.35 -13.25 12.60
C ASP A 98 -2.95 -12.96 13.18
N GLN A 99 -2.13 -13.98 13.38
CA GLN A 99 -0.78 -13.83 13.91
C GLN A 99 0.24 -14.02 12.80
N THR A 100 1.04 -13.00 12.52
CA THR A 100 2.10 -13.10 11.52
C THR A 100 3.40 -12.53 12.07
N ARG A 101 4.51 -13.24 11.79
CA ARG A 101 5.85 -12.73 11.99
C ARG A 101 6.58 -12.74 10.66
N ARG A 102 7.14 -11.60 10.29
CA ARG A 102 8.03 -11.45 9.13
C ARG A 102 9.40 -11.03 9.59
N THR A 103 10.42 -11.83 9.31
CA THR A 103 11.82 -11.54 9.63
C THR A 103 12.60 -11.30 8.35
N TYR A 104 13.27 -10.15 8.24
CA TYR A 104 14.05 -9.78 7.06
C TYR A 104 15.41 -10.47 7.08
N LEU A 105 15.75 -11.16 5.98
CA LEU A 105 17.00 -11.90 5.78
C LEU A 105 17.97 -11.13 4.88
N THR A 106 17.47 -10.42 3.88
CA THR A 106 18.24 -9.56 2.99
C THR A 106 17.43 -8.31 2.64
N PRO A 107 18.03 -7.21 2.20
CA PRO A 107 19.47 -6.89 2.19
C PRO A 107 20.03 -6.66 3.60
N ARG A 108 21.37 -6.55 3.71
CA ARG A 108 22.08 -6.40 5.00
C ARG A 108 21.53 -5.25 5.88
N VAL A 109 21.04 -4.17 5.27
CA VAL A 109 20.46 -3.02 5.99
C VAL A 109 19.17 -3.38 6.76
N LEU A 110 18.46 -4.43 6.33
CA LEU A 110 17.23 -4.92 6.96
C LEU A 110 17.46 -6.19 7.80
N TYR A 111 18.67 -6.79 7.71
CA TYR A 111 18.94 -8.08 8.34
C TYR A 111 18.62 -8.08 9.83
N GLY A 112 17.83 -9.06 10.26
CA GLY A 112 17.43 -9.22 11.65
C GLY A 112 16.29 -8.31 12.11
N GLN A 113 15.87 -7.32 11.32
CA GLN A 113 14.62 -6.61 11.58
C GLN A 113 13.45 -7.56 11.41
N PHE A 114 12.41 -7.37 12.20
CA PHE A 114 11.19 -8.17 12.06
C PHE A 114 9.94 -7.39 12.44
N VAL A 115 8.84 -7.81 11.88
CA VAL A 115 7.52 -7.27 12.20
C VAL A 115 6.66 -8.41 12.74
N ILE A 116 5.98 -8.17 13.84
CA ILE A 116 4.94 -9.04 14.37
C ILE A 116 3.61 -8.30 14.20
N SER A 117 2.59 -8.98 13.71
CA SER A 117 1.21 -8.53 13.81
C SER A 117 0.36 -9.54 14.58
N ARG A 118 -0.61 -9.02 15.30
CA ARG A 118 -1.56 -9.79 16.09
C ARG A 118 -2.85 -9.00 16.22
N GLY A 119 -3.88 -9.42 15.51
CA GLY A 119 -5.09 -8.64 15.34
C GLY A 119 -4.81 -7.26 14.77
N ALA A 120 -5.33 -6.23 15.41
CA ALA A 120 -5.14 -4.84 15.01
C ALA A 120 -3.76 -4.25 15.36
N MET A 121 -2.94 -4.96 16.15
CA MET A 121 -1.66 -4.44 16.65
C MET A 121 -0.48 -4.93 15.81
N SER A 122 0.52 -4.09 15.64
CA SER A 122 1.80 -4.46 15.03
C SER A 122 2.99 -3.88 15.79
N TRP A 123 4.09 -4.64 15.80
CA TRP A 123 5.37 -4.29 16.40
C TRP A 123 6.45 -4.43 15.34
N ASP A 124 7.01 -3.32 14.93
CA ASP A 124 8.11 -3.26 13.99
C ASP A 124 9.42 -3.09 14.79
N VAL A 125 10.22 -4.14 14.83
CA VAL A 125 11.40 -4.24 15.67
C VAL A 125 12.65 -4.05 14.85
N ASP A 126 13.43 -3.02 15.17
CA ASP A 126 14.75 -2.73 14.59
C ASP A 126 15.85 -2.97 15.65
N PRO A 127 16.49 -4.15 15.64
CA PRO A 127 17.56 -4.46 16.58
C PRO A 127 18.79 -3.55 16.43
N SER A 128 19.07 -3.09 15.21
CA SER A 128 20.23 -2.25 14.93
C SER A 128 20.13 -0.88 15.58
N ARG A 129 18.90 -0.36 15.71
CA ARG A 129 18.58 0.91 16.37
C ARG A 129 18.03 0.74 17.77
N LYS A 130 17.88 -0.50 18.26
CA LYS A 130 17.22 -0.83 19.54
C LYS A 130 15.87 -0.10 19.67
N ARG A 131 15.04 -0.20 18.66
CA ARG A 131 13.76 0.51 18.57
C ARG A 131 12.64 -0.44 18.22
N VAL A 132 11.47 -0.23 18.84
CA VAL A 132 10.21 -0.87 18.49
C VAL A 132 9.19 0.21 18.16
N VAL A 133 8.60 0.14 16.97
CA VAL A 133 7.46 0.97 16.60
C VAL A 133 6.19 0.15 16.83
N VAL A 134 5.31 0.62 17.70
CA VAL A 134 4.03 -0.02 18.00
C VAL A 134 2.93 0.75 17.30
N SER A 135 2.19 0.09 16.43
CA SER A 135 1.09 0.69 15.66
C SER A 135 -0.21 -0.06 15.91
N GLU A 136 -1.29 0.68 16.01
CA GLU A 136 -2.65 0.17 16.05
C GLU A 136 -3.32 0.41 14.68
N ASN A 137 -4.12 -0.56 14.22
CA ASN A 137 -4.76 -0.49 12.89
C ASN A 137 -3.78 -0.20 11.74
N LYS A 138 -2.49 -0.46 11.95
CA LYS A 138 -1.56 -0.53 10.85
C LYS A 138 -1.86 -1.84 10.16
N ALA A 139 -2.40 -1.75 8.98
CA ALA A 139 -2.34 -2.86 8.08
C ALA A 139 -0.89 -3.31 8.00
N MET A 140 -0.57 -4.39 8.63
CA MET A 140 0.64 -5.06 8.29
C MET A 140 0.40 -5.62 6.92
N VAL A 141 1.24 -5.21 6.02
CA VAL A 141 1.33 -5.84 4.73
C VAL A 141 1.67 -7.29 4.96
N ASP A 142 0.66 -8.12 5.04
CA ASP A 142 0.84 -9.50 4.68
C ASP A 142 1.24 -9.47 3.20
N PRO A 143 2.49 -9.77 2.86
CA PRO A 143 2.97 -9.66 1.49
C PRO A 143 2.19 -10.58 0.54
N VAL A 144 1.42 -11.51 1.08
CA VAL A 144 0.61 -12.48 0.35
C VAL A 144 -0.89 -12.28 0.53
N ALA A 145 -1.35 -11.30 1.31
CA ALA A 145 -2.75 -10.90 1.31
C ALA A 145 -3.20 -10.52 -0.10
N VAL A 146 -4.38 -10.94 -0.49
CA VAL A 146 -4.88 -10.69 -1.87
C VAL A 146 -5.01 -9.20 -2.10
N VAL A 147 -5.80 -8.55 -1.30
CA VAL A 147 -6.12 -7.11 -1.28
C VAL A 147 -6.77 -6.77 0.04
N ASP A 148 -6.75 -5.50 0.37
CA ASP A 148 -7.29 -5.01 1.64
C ASP A 148 -8.80 -4.77 1.58
N ASP A 149 -9.32 -4.42 0.41
CA ASP A 149 -10.73 -4.13 0.18
C ASP A 149 -11.24 -4.86 -1.05
N ILE A 150 -11.89 -6.01 -0.83
CA ILE A 150 -12.49 -6.82 -1.91
C ILE A 150 -13.63 -6.07 -2.60
N ALA A 151 -14.39 -5.24 -1.90
CA ALA A 151 -15.50 -4.52 -2.50
C ALA A 151 -14.97 -3.45 -3.48
N LEU A 152 -13.91 -2.76 -3.10
CA LEU A 152 -13.24 -1.80 -3.97
C LEU A 152 -12.57 -2.49 -5.16
N LEU A 153 -11.94 -3.65 -4.92
CA LEU A 153 -11.38 -4.48 -5.98
C LEU A 153 -12.45 -4.90 -7.00
N ASP A 154 -13.56 -5.46 -6.53
CA ASP A 154 -14.66 -5.92 -7.38
C ASP A 154 -15.29 -4.78 -8.19
N ALA A 155 -15.37 -3.58 -7.61
CA ALA A 155 -15.89 -2.40 -8.31
C ALA A 155 -15.00 -2.00 -9.50
N ASN A 156 -13.69 -2.16 -9.38
CA ASN A 156 -12.72 -1.59 -10.31
C ASN A 156 -12.06 -2.63 -11.22
N TYR A 157 -12.06 -3.91 -10.83
CA TYR A 157 -11.35 -4.97 -11.54
C TYR A 157 -12.23 -6.18 -11.82
N ARG A 158 -11.88 -6.92 -12.85
CA ARG A 158 -12.40 -8.26 -13.13
C ARG A 158 -11.30 -9.27 -12.81
N ALA A 159 -11.64 -10.29 -12.04
CA ALA A 159 -10.78 -11.43 -11.82
C ALA A 159 -11.00 -12.47 -12.92
N VAL A 160 -9.95 -12.85 -13.63
CA VAL A 160 -9.99 -13.77 -14.74
C VAL A 160 -8.96 -14.87 -14.52
N ARG A 161 -9.40 -16.14 -14.44
CA ARG A 161 -8.50 -17.29 -14.40
C ARG A 161 -7.92 -17.50 -15.79
N THR A 162 -6.59 -17.40 -15.92
CA THR A 162 -5.88 -17.45 -17.19
C THR A 162 -5.05 -18.72 -17.38
N GLY A 163 -4.87 -19.53 -16.32
CA GLY A 163 -4.08 -20.75 -16.42
C GLY A 163 -3.80 -21.41 -15.07
N ALA A 164 -2.80 -22.25 -15.05
CA ALA A 164 -2.26 -22.91 -13.86
C ALA A 164 -0.73 -23.03 -14.00
N GLU A 165 -0.01 -22.81 -12.89
CA GLU A 165 1.44 -22.88 -12.81
C GLU A 165 1.88 -23.51 -11.48
N GLY A 166 3.17 -23.84 -11.36
CA GLY A 166 3.79 -24.31 -10.12
C GLY A 166 4.53 -23.19 -9.39
N ILE A 167 4.28 -23.04 -8.09
CA ILE A 167 5.00 -22.12 -7.20
C ILE A 167 5.39 -22.87 -5.93
N ALA A 168 6.66 -22.85 -5.54
CA ALA A 168 7.16 -23.51 -4.32
C ALA A 168 6.65 -24.97 -4.19
N ASP A 169 6.77 -25.75 -5.27
CA ASP A 169 6.31 -27.13 -5.41
C ASP A 169 4.80 -27.36 -5.19
N ARG A 170 4.00 -26.29 -5.30
CA ARG A 170 2.55 -26.31 -5.17
C ARG A 170 1.88 -26.00 -6.52
N LYS A 171 0.74 -26.61 -6.78
CA LYS A 171 -0.11 -26.26 -7.92
C LYS A 171 -0.88 -24.98 -7.62
N THR A 172 -0.93 -24.07 -8.57
CA THR A 172 -1.66 -22.80 -8.42
C THR A 172 -2.57 -22.53 -9.60
N ASP A 173 -3.70 -21.88 -9.33
CA ASP A 173 -4.49 -21.18 -10.31
C ASP A 173 -3.89 -19.81 -10.55
N VAL A 174 -3.73 -19.43 -11.82
CA VAL A 174 -3.26 -18.10 -12.23
C VAL A 174 -4.46 -17.21 -12.51
N VAL A 175 -4.55 -16.10 -11.78
CA VAL A 175 -5.66 -15.14 -11.87
C VAL A 175 -5.12 -13.75 -12.20
N ASP A 176 -5.61 -13.18 -13.29
CA ASP A 176 -5.36 -11.78 -13.66
C ASP A 176 -6.49 -10.88 -13.13
N LEU A 177 -6.08 -9.78 -12.51
CA LEU A 177 -6.96 -8.67 -12.16
C LEU A 177 -6.86 -7.62 -13.25
N VAL A 178 -7.95 -7.46 -13.99
CA VAL A 178 -8.03 -6.62 -15.21
C VAL A 178 -8.91 -5.41 -14.92
N SER A 179 -8.38 -4.22 -15.14
CA SER A 179 -9.12 -2.97 -14.93
C SER A 179 -10.41 -2.94 -15.77
N ARG A 180 -11.51 -2.57 -15.12
CA ARG A 180 -12.81 -2.38 -15.82
C ARG A 180 -12.82 -1.11 -16.69
N PHE A 181 -11.89 -0.19 -16.43
CA PHE A 181 -11.82 1.11 -17.11
C PHE A 181 -10.89 1.06 -18.34
N THR A 182 -9.71 0.43 -18.18
CA THR A 182 -8.70 0.40 -19.25
C THR A 182 -8.63 -0.93 -19.97
N GLY A 183 -9.14 -2.02 -19.38
CA GLY A 183 -8.99 -3.38 -19.91
C GLY A 183 -7.59 -3.95 -19.73
N GLU A 184 -6.68 -3.24 -19.07
CA GLU A 184 -5.30 -3.66 -18.84
C GLU A 184 -5.18 -4.51 -17.57
N ARG A 185 -4.22 -5.43 -17.57
CA ARG A 185 -3.89 -6.20 -16.39
C ARG A 185 -3.13 -5.33 -15.39
N ALA A 186 -3.71 -5.14 -14.21
CA ALA A 186 -3.08 -4.43 -13.12
C ALA A 186 -2.29 -5.35 -12.17
N MET A 187 -2.78 -6.59 -11.97
CA MET A 187 -2.15 -7.56 -11.07
C MET A 187 -2.33 -8.98 -11.58
N ARG A 188 -1.40 -9.87 -11.24
CA ARG A 188 -1.51 -11.32 -11.41
C ARG A 188 -1.27 -12.01 -10.08
N LEU A 189 -2.09 -13.00 -9.78
CA LEU A 189 -2.03 -13.80 -8.57
C LEU A 189 -1.82 -15.26 -8.93
N TRP A 190 -1.06 -15.98 -8.11
CA TRP A 190 -0.93 -17.44 -8.12
C TRP A 190 -1.50 -17.95 -6.81
N ILE A 191 -2.65 -18.60 -6.89
CA ILE A 191 -3.45 -19.06 -5.75
C ILE A 191 -3.32 -20.57 -5.65
N ASP A 192 -2.84 -21.06 -4.50
CA ASP A 192 -2.72 -22.48 -4.22
C ASP A 192 -4.06 -23.20 -4.39
N THR A 193 -4.10 -24.28 -5.16
CA THR A 193 -5.36 -24.97 -5.49
C THR A 193 -6.02 -25.66 -4.30
N ASP A 194 -5.24 -26.05 -3.28
CA ASP A 194 -5.74 -26.81 -2.13
C ASP A 194 -6.11 -25.89 -0.95
N THR A 195 -5.30 -24.86 -0.70
CA THR A 195 -5.43 -24.02 0.50
C THR A 195 -5.94 -22.61 0.20
N HIS A 196 -5.96 -22.22 -1.06
CA HIS A 196 -6.26 -20.87 -1.56
C HIS A 196 -5.30 -19.77 -1.04
N VAL A 197 -4.18 -20.12 -0.41
CA VAL A 197 -3.15 -19.14 -0.04
C VAL A 197 -2.51 -18.58 -1.32
N VAL A 198 -2.30 -17.26 -1.36
CA VAL A 198 -1.61 -16.61 -2.48
C VAL A 198 -0.11 -16.90 -2.36
N LEU A 199 0.45 -17.64 -3.33
CA LEU A 199 1.86 -18.03 -3.34
C LEU A 199 2.74 -17.05 -4.12
N ALA A 200 2.17 -16.29 -5.04
CA ALA A 200 2.86 -15.20 -5.69
C ALA A 200 1.87 -14.14 -6.15
N LYS A 201 2.36 -12.90 -6.25
CA LYS A 201 1.64 -11.79 -6.87
C LYS A 201 2.59 -10.85 -7.59
N GLU A 202 2.14 -10.32 -8.70
CA GLU A 202 2.81 -9.32 -9.51
C GLU A 202 1.88 -8.16 -9.76
N ALA A 203 2.38 -6.93 -9.57
CA ALA A 203 1.68 -5.73 -10.00
C ALA A 203 2.39 -5.13 -11.22
N TYR A 204 1.61 -4.50 -12.08
CA TYR A 204 2.06 -3.96 -13.34
C TYR A 204 1.77 -2.47 -13.45
N HIS A 205 2.64 -1.76 -14.15
CA HIS A 205 2.38 -0.40 -14.60
C HIS A 205 1.35 -0.38 -15.73
N ALA A 206 0.82 0.80 -16.05
CA ALA A 206 -0.10 0.98 -17.17
C ALA A 206 0.50 0.60 -18.53
N ASP A 207 1.83 0.64 -18.68
CA ASP A 207 2.54 0.18 -19.88
C ASP A 207 2.77 -1.34 -19.93
N GLY A 208 2.25 -2.08 -18.94
CA GLY A 208 2.38 -3.53 -18.81
C GLY A 208 3.71 -4.00 -18.23
N SER A 209 4.65 -3.10 -17.92
CA SER A 209 5.90 -3.46 -17.28
C SER A 209 5.70 -3.85 -15.81
N LEU A 210 6.57 -4.73 -15.30
CA LEU A 210 6.50 -5.19 -13.91
C LEU A 210 6.87 -4.07 -12.93
N ALA A 211 5.94 -3.69 -12.05
CA ALA A 211 6.18 -2.75 -10.97
C ALA A 211 6.84 -3.42 -9.75
N TRP A 212 6.24 -4.52 -9.30
CA TRP A 212 6.80 -5.32 -8.22
C TRP A 212 6.27 -6.76 -8.26
N ARG A 213 7.02 -7.67 -7.62
CA ARG A 213 6.67 -9.09 -7.43
C ARG A 213 6.92 -9.49 -6.00
N VAL A 214 6.01 -10.30 -5.46
CA VAL A 214 6.19 -11.09 -4.24
C VAL A 214 5.98 -12.55 -4.59
N ARG A 215 6.84 -13.45 -4.10
CA ARG A 215 6.73 -14.89 -4.38
C ARG A 215 7.26 -15.68 -3.20
N PHE A 216 6.58 -16.76 -2.85
CA PHE A 216 7.17 -17.79 -2.01
C PHE A 216 8.27 -18.53 -2.77
N ASP A 217 9.44 -18.61 -2.16
CA ASP A 217 10.54 -19.47 -2.61
C ASP A 217 10.32 -20.90 -2.10
N ASP A 218 9.81 -21.01 -0.86
CA ASP A 218 9.32 -22.23 -0.23
C ASP A 218 8.13 -21.93 0.67
N ILE A 219 7.27 -22.92 0.91
CA ILE A 219 6.15 -22.84 1.86
C ILE A 219 5.85 -24.21 2.45
N ARG A 220 5.56 -24.24 3.73
CA ARG A 220 5.08 -25.42 4.45
C ARG A 220 3.88 -25.07 5.29
N TYR A 221 2.77 -25.74 5.05
CA TYR A 221 1.56 -25.61 5.87
C TYR A 221 1.71 -26.43 7.16
N THR A 222 1.41 -25.82 8.30
CA THR A 222 1.59 -26.46 9.61
C THR A 222 0.89 -25.69 10.72
N ASP A 223 0.23 -26.39 11.63
CA ASP A 223 -0.34 -25.81 12.84
C ASP A 223 0.65 -25.77 14.02
N GLY A 224 1.80 -26.43 13.86
CA GLY A 224 2.82 -26.54 14.91
C GLY A 224 3.72 -25.30 15.05
N ILE A 225 3.18 -24.09 14.86
CA ILE A 225 3.93 -22.86 15.03
C ILE A 225 3.81 -22.40 16.49
N PRO A 226 4.93 -22.28 17.24
CA PRO A 226 4.87 -21.89 18.65
C PRO A 226 4.33 -20.48 18.84
N GLU A 227 3.45 -20.28 19.79
CA GLU A 227 2.90 -18.94 20.09
C GLU A 227 3.99 -17.96 20.54
N SER A 228 5.05 -18.45 21.17
CA SER A 228 6.16 -17.64 21.68
C SER A 228 6.87 -16.80 20.62
N ILE A 229 6.81 -17.19 19.34
CA ILE A 229 7.44 -16.40 18.25
C ILE A 229 6.63 -15.14 17.91
N PHE A 230 5.37 -15.06 18.31
CA PHE A 230 4.50 -13.89 18.14
C PHE A 230 4.45 -13.01 19.38
N THR A 231 5.33 -13.23 20.35
CA THR A 231 5.41 -12.42 21.57
C THR A 231 5.80 -10.99 21.23
N SER A 232 4.94 -10.06 21.64
CA SER A 232 5.11 -8.61 21.42
C SER A 232 5.92 -7.93 22.55
N ALA A 233 6.64 -8.71 23.36
CA ALA A 233 7.47 -8.14 24.42
C ALA A 233 8.59 -7.26 23.83
N VAL A 234 8.64 -6.02 24.29
CA VAL A 234 9.73 -5.09 23.91
C VAL A 234 11.01 -5.60 24.58
N PRO A 235 12.08 -5.88 23.81
CA PRO A 235 13.33 -6.34 24.42
C PRO A 235 13.90 -5.29 25.39
N ALA A 236 14.58 -5.73 26.43
CA ALA A 236 15.20 -4.82 27.40
C ALA A 236 16.18 -3.87 26.70
N GLY A 237 16.12 -2.59 27.04
CA GLY A 237 16.96 -1.54 26.47
C GLY A 237 16.54 -1.03 25.09
N TYR A 238 15.35 -1.42 24.59
CA TYR A 238 14.80 -0.86 23.35
C TYR A 238 13.88 0.33 23.66
N ALA A 239 14.00 1.38 22.85
CA ALA A 239 13.05 2.49 22.87
C ALA A 239 11.74 2.08 22.16
N THR A 240 10.61 2.41 22.78
CA THR A 240 9.29 2.24 22.16
C THR A 240 8.83 3.55 21.55
N VAL A 241 8.38 3.50 20.32
CA VAL A 241 7.83 4.64 19.58
C VAL A 241 6.40 4.29 19.16
N LYS A 242 5.47 5.20 19.40
CA LYS A 242 4.11 5.05 18.87
C LYS A 242 4.14 5.26 17.36
N GLY A 243 3.65 4.27 16.63
CA GLY A 243 3.47 4.34 15.18
C GLY A 243 2.24 5.17 14.81
N ARG A 244 2.04 5.35 13.53
CA ARG A 244 0.84 6.04 13.00
C ARG A 244 -0.36 5.10 13.07
N SER A 245 -1.50 5.66 13.42
CA SER A 245 -2.82 5.00 13.34
C SER A 245 -3.65 5.75 12.31
N TYR A 246 -4.28 5.04 11.42
CA TYR A 246 -5.08 5.63 10.36
C TYR A 246 -6.58 5.57 10.72
N SER A 247 -7.25 6.71 10.59
CA SER A 247 -8.70 6.78 10.69
C SER A 247 -9.33 6.27 9.40
N GLN A 248 -10.37 5.48 9.54
CA GLN A 248 -11.17 5.07 8.38
C GLN A 248 -11.98 6.25 7.82
N PRO A 249 -12.48 6.18 6.57
CA PRO A 249 -13.23 7.27 5.96
C PRO A 249 -14.40 7.79 6.79
N ARG A 250 -15.03 6.91 7.58
CA ARG A 250 -16.15 7.28 8.47
C ARG A 250 -15.75 8.13 9.66
N THR A 251 -14.56 7.88 10.19
CA THR A 251 -14.04 8.55 11.40
C THR A 251 -13.11 9.70 11.06
N LEU A 252 -12.62 9.76 9.83
CA LEU A 252 -11.73 10.81 9.35
C LEU A 252 -12.31 12.23 9.57
N PRO A 253 -13.60 12.52 9.32
CA PRO A 253 -14.17 13.84 9.59
C PRO A 253 -13.98 14.31 11.03
N ASN A 254 -13.91 13.40 11.99
CA ASN A 254 -13.68 13.73 13.40
C ASN A 254 -12.21 14.12 13.67
N ALA A 255 -11.28 13.68 12.86
CA ALA A 255 -9.84 13.99 12.98
C ALA A 255 -9.44 15.26 12.19
N LEU A 256 -10.19 15.65 11.17
CA LEU A 256 -9.85 16.81 10.32
C LEU A 256 -9.69 18.13 11.09
N PRO A 257 -10.49 18.43 12.11
CA PRO A 257 -10.30 19.65 12.91
C PRO A 257 -8.92 19.73 13.58
N ASP A 258 -8.31 18.59 13.88
CA ASP A 258 -6.97 18.52 14.49
C ASP A 258 -5.87 18.99 13.55
N ALA A 259 -6.12 19.09 12.25
CA ALA A 259 -5.17 19.64 11.28
C ALA A 259 -4.81 21.09 11.55
N GLY A 260 -5.72 21.88 12.13
CA GLY A 260 -5.51 23.29 12.41
C GLY A 260 -5.54 24.20 11.18
N PHE A 261 -5.94 23.68 10.04
CA PHE A 261 -6.19 24.38 8.78
C PHE A 261 -7.36 23.72 8.05
N ARG A 262 -7.88 24.37 7.03
CA ARG A 262 -8.96 23.80 6.21
C ARG A 262 -8.36 22.81 5.21
N PRO A 263 -8.68 21.51 5.31
CA PRO A 263 -8.19 20.51 4.36
C PRO A 263 -8.71 20.75 2.95
N VAL A 264 -7.89 20.42 1.97
CA VAL A 264 -8.23 20.49 0.55
C VAL A 264 -8.21 19.09 -0.03
N THR A 265 -9.30 18.69 -0.68
CA THR A 265 -9.36 17.39 -1.35
C THR A 265 -9.29 17.57 -2.86
N PRO A 266 -8.66 16.65 -3.59
CA PRO A 266 -8.64 16.70 -5.04
C PRO A 266 -10.08 16.63 -5.59
N ARG A 267 -10.38 17.46 -6.58
CA ARG A 267 -11.64 17.43 -7.32
C ARG A 267 -11.63 16.39 -8.44
N TYR A 268 -10.45 16.00 -8.87
CA TYR A 268 -10.19 14.93 -9.83
C TYR A 268 -9.38 13.83 -9.17
N LEU A 269 -9.78 12.60 -9.37
CA LEU A 269 -9.04 11.38 -9.09
C LEU A 269 -9.15 10.48 -10.33
N PRO A 270 -8.14 9.67 -10.63
CA PRO A 270 -8.27 8.64 -11.66
C PRO A 270 -9.46 7.73 -11.38
N GLU A 271 -10.02 7.14 -12.43
CA GLU A 271 -11.18 6.26 -12.32
C GLU A 271 -10.91 5.12 -11.32
N GLY A 272 -11.90 4.86 -10.48
CA GLY A 272 -11.82 3.82 -9.45
C GLY A 272 -11.19 4.24 -8.12
N PHE A 273 -10.47 5.36 -8.06
CA PHE A 273 -9.90 5.81 -6.81
C PHE A 273 -10.95 6.38 -5.85
N ALA A 274 -10.89 5.95 -4.60
CA ALA A 274 -11.73 6.45 -3.51
C ALA A 274 -10.87 6.77 -2.29
N LEU A 275 -11.34 7.68 -1.44
CA LEU A 275 -10.74 7.93 -0.13
C LEU A 275 -10.96 6.70 0.75
N VAL A 276 -9.88 6.09 1.20
CA VAL A 276 -9.91 4.87 2.03
C VAL A 276 -9.44 5.09 3.46
N GLY A 277 -8.84 6.24 3.76
CA GLY A 277 -8.43 6.58 5.12
C GLY A 277 -7.62 7.85 5.20
N GLY A 278 -7.13 8.13 6.40
CA GLY A 278 -6.24 9.24 6.67
C GLY A 278 -5.90 9.41 8.13
N ASP A 279 -4.98 10.31 8.42
CA ASP A 279 -4.62 10.68 9.79
C ASP A 279 -4.11 12.13 9.86
N VAL A 280 -4.13 12.68 11.06
CA VAL A 280 -3.47 13.93 11.39
C VAL A 280 -2.35 13.64 12.37
N ALA A 281 -1.14 14.06 12.04
CA ALA A 281 0.02 13.89 12.89
C ALA A 281 0.80 15.19 13.07
N THR A 282 1.38 15.40 14.24
CA THR A 282 2.33 16.50 14.45
C THR A 282 3.75 15.98 14.21
N ILE A 283 4.45 16.57 13.25
CA ILE A 283 5.82 16.24 12.89
C ILE A 283 6.66 17.51 13.01
N LYS A 284 7.62 17.54 13.92
CA LYS A 284 8.48 18.72 14.19
C LYS A 284 7.65 20.00 14.40
N ASP A 285 6.61 19.91 15.24
CA ASP A 285 5.68 20.98 15.60
C ASP A 285 4.77 21.47 14.45
N VAL A 286 4.79 20.80 13.31
CA VAL A 286 3.91 21.08 12.17
C VAL A 286 2.81 20.03 12.11
N LYS A 287 1.58 20.48 12.01
CA LYS A 287 0.44 19.61 11.75
C LYS A 287 0.47 19.16 10.30
N ASN A 288 0.34 17.86 10.11
CA ASN A 288 0.32 17.22 8.81
C ASN A 288 -0.97 16.39 8.69
N LEU A 289 -1.78 16.71 7.73
CA LEU A 289 -2.89 15.86 7.30
C LEU A 289 -2.37 14.89 6.24
N HIS A 290 -2.72 13.62 6.36
CA HIS A 290 -2.48 12.59 5.38
C HIS A 290 -3.81 11.99 4.95
N LEU A 291 -4.14 12.06 3.68
CA LEU A 291 -5.30 11.42 3.06
C LEU A 291 -4.82 10.28 2.17
N ILE A 292 -5.46 9.13 2.28
CA ILE A 292 -5.11 7.92 1.54
C ILE A 292 -6.25 7.60 0.58
N TYR A 293 -5.92 7.49 -0.69
CA TYR A 293 -6.82 7.07 -1.76
C TYR A 293 -6.34 5.75 -2.35
N SER A 294 -7.26 4.90 -2.78
CA SER A 294 -6.94 3.63 -3.44
C SER A 294 -8.01 3.27 -4.46
N ASP A 295 -7.64 2.49 -5.45
CA ASP A 295 -8.55 1.81 -6.39
C ASP A 295 -8.70 0.31 -6.08
N GLY A 296 -8.09 -0.15 -4.96
CA GLY A 296 -8.04 -1.54 -4.54
C GLY A 296 -6.74 -2.26 -4.89
N ILE A 297 -5.91 -1.71 -5.79
CA ILE A 297 -4.58 -2.23 -6.16
C ILE A 297 -3.52 -1.15 -6.00
N ARG A 298 -3.76 0.03 -6.60
CA ARG A 298 -2.86 1.17 -6.52
C ARG A 298 -3.27 2.08 -5.36
N SER A 299 -2.31 2.78 -4.81
CA SER A 299 -2.55 3.75 -3.72
C SER A 299 -1.96 5.11 -4.05
N LEU A 300 -2.59 6.14 -3.49
CA LEU A 300 -2.17 7.53 -3.57
C LEU A 300 -2.30 8.16 -2.19
N SER A 301 -1.25 8.78 -1.72
CA SER A 301 -1.23 9.58 -0.49
C SER A 301 -1.16 11.06 -0.83
N LEU A 302 -2.07 11.87 -0.28
CA LEU A 302 -1.99 13.31 -0.28
C LEU A 302 -1.61 13.78 1.13
N PHE A 303 -0.52 14.52 1.22
CA PHE A 303 -0.08 15.18 2.45
C PHE A 303 -0.28 16.69 2.32
N GLU A 304 -0.82 17.30 3.37
CA GLU A 304 -1.03 18.74 3.51
C GLU A 304 -0.43 19.21 4.83
N SER A 305 0.26 20.34 4.80
CA SER A 305 0.85 20.95 6.00
C SER A 305 0.79 22.44 5.94
N ALA A 306 0.34 23.08 7.02
CA ALA A 306 0.41 24.53 7.17
C ALA A 306 1.85 24.92 7.57
N THR A 307 2.69 25.14 6.58
CA THR A 307 4.09 25.50 6.78
C THR A 307 4.63 26.34 5.62
N ASP A 308 5.54 27.24 5.95
CA ASP A 308 6.34 27.99 4.98
C ASP A 308 7.61 27.23 4.53
N ARG A 309 7.89 26.08 5.13
CA ARG A 309 9.05 25.27 4.80
C ARG A 309 8.82 24.50 3.50
N ALA A 310 9.84 24.44 2.66
CA ALA A 310 9.82 23.55 1.48
C ALA A 310 9.77 22.08 1.93
N VAL A 311 9.20 21.24 1.07
CA VAL A 311 9.25 19.79 1.27
C VAL A 311 10.70 19.33 1.31
N ASP A 312 11.05 18.54 2.30
CA ASP A 312 12.42 18.06 2.52
C ASP A 312 12.69 16.80 1.69
N PHE A 313 13.50 16.92 0.67
CA PHE A 313 13.96 15.82 -0.18
C PHE A 313 15.30 15.23 0.24
N THR A 314 15.70 15.37 1.50
CA THR A 314 17.02 14.93 1.96
C THR A 314 17.32 13.48 1.58
N GLY A 315 18.44 13.30 0.89
CA GLY A 315 18.89 12.00 0.38
C GLY A 315 18.31 11.63 -0.98
N LEU A 316 17.39 12.41 -1.53
CA LEU A 316 16.80 12.26 -2.86
C LEU A 316 17.33 13.34 -3.81
N LYS A 317 17.22 13.10 -5.11
CA LYS A 317 17.58 14.07 -6.15
C LYS A 317 16.32 14.55 -6.88
N PRO A 318 15.62 15.57 -6.34
CA PRO A 318 14.40 16.05 -6.95
C PRO A 318 14.69 16.71 -8.31
N GLN A 319 13.80 16.48 -9.24
CA GLN A 319 13.73 17.16 -10.52
C GLN A 319 12.67 18.26 -10.44
N LYS A 320 12.91 19.36 -11.11
CA LYS A 320 11.94 20.45 -11.21
C LYS A 320 10.89 20.11 -12.26
N THR A 321 9.67 20.51 -12.00
CA THR A 321 8.56 20.46 -12.93
C THR A 321 7.64 21.66 -12.69
N HIS A 322 6.68 21.86 -13.56
CA HIS A 322 5.73 22.96 -13.49
C HIS A 322 4.36 22.46 -13.94
N PHE A 323 3.31 22.89 -13.26
CA PHE A 323 1.94 22.69 -13.69
C PHE A 323 1.10 23.93 -13.38
N GLU A 324 0.32 24.39 -14.36
CA GLU A 324 -0.38 25.67 -14.31
C GLU A 324 0.54 26.82 -13.86
N ARG A 325 0.29 27.39 -12.68
CA ARG A 325 1.08 28.48 -12.06
C ARG A 325 2.02 27.98 -10.95
N HIS A 326 2.13 26.67 -10.74
CA HIS A 326 2.86 26.12 -9.59
C HIS A 326 4.21 25.58 -10.03
N ASP A 327 5.27 26.08 -9.38
CA ASP A 327 6.55 25.41 -9.37
C ASP A 327 6.51 24.20 -8.45
N ALA A 328 6.94 23.06 -8.96
CA ALA A 328 6.89 21.82 -8.26
C ALA A 328 8.22 21.04 -8.39
N GLN A 329 8.40 20.08 -7.49
CA GLN A 329 9.53 19.16 -7.54
C GLN A 329 9.00 17.73 -7.47
N TYR A 330 9.66 16.81 -8.16
CA TYR A 330 9.30 15.41 -8.11
C TYR A 330 10.52 14.49 -8.01
N VAL A 331 10.28 13.30 -7.45
CA VAL A 331 11.24 12.20 -7.44
C VAL A 331 10.50 10.93 -7.87
N ARG A 332 11.16 10.11 -8.67
CA ARG A 332 10.73 8.74 -8.95
C ARG A 332 11.66 7.75 -8.26
N ASP A 333 11.06 6.82 -7.52
CA ASP A 333 11.76 5.71 -6.89
C ASP A 333 11.01 4.40 -7.19
N GLY A 334 11.50 3.69 -8.18
CA GLY A 334 10.80 2.53 -8.72
C GLY A 334 9.42 2.89 -9.29
N PRO A 335 8.37 2.18 -8.86
CA PRO A 335 7.01 2.46 -9.30
C PRO A 335 6.42 3.72 -8.67
N THR A 336 6.99 4.19 -7.56
CA THR A 336 6.42 5.29 -6.78
C THR A 336 6.94 6.63 -7.26
N THR A 337 6.03 7.56 -7.50
CA THR A 337 6.35 8.97 -7.78
C THR A 337 5.91 9.84 -6.60
N LEU A 338 6.78 10.74 -6.18
CA LEU A 338 6.48 11.82 -5.24
C LEU A 338 6.47 13.13 -6.02
N LEU A 339 5.39 13.88 -5.94
CA LEU A 339 5.25 15.24 -6.47
C LEU A 339 4.98 16.18 -5.31
N ALA A 340 5.72 17.29 -5.19
CA ALA A 340 5.53 18.26 -4.12
C ALA A 340 5.50 19.68 -4.66
N TRP A 341 4.59 20.49 -4.12
CA TRP A 341 4.42 21.90 -4.46
C TRP A 341 3.95 22.70 -3.24
N ARG A 342 3.82 23.99 -3.44
CA ARG A 342 3.26 24.91 -2.44
C ARG A 342 2.22 25.78 -3.08
N GLU A 343 1.20 26.08 -2.30
CA GLU A 343 0.21 27.09 -2.63
C GLU A 343 -0.15 27.88 -1.37
N HIS A 344 -0.02 29.21 -1.44
CA HIS A 344 -0.19 30.11 -0.30
C HIS A 344 0.71 29.67 0.88
N ASN A 345 0.09 29.38 2.03
CA ASN A 345 0.78 28.94 3.25
C ASN A 345 0.73 27.42 3.46
N LEU A 346 0.28 26.67 2.45
CA LEU A 346 0.21 25.21 2.50
C LEU A 346 1.30 24.57 1.66
N ALA A 347 1.90 23.53 2.18
CA ALA A 347 2.78 22.61 1.45
C ALA A 347 2.01 21.32 1.19
N PHE A 348 2.08 20.85 -0.04
CA PHE A 348 1.42 19.64 -0.53
C PHE A 348 2.44 18.62 -1.00
N SER A 349 2.13 17.34 -0.82
CA SER A 349 2.84 16.25 -1.49
C SER A 349 1.86 15.15 -1.89
N LEU A 350 1.97 14.69 -3.14
CA LEU A 350 1.33 13.48 -3.64
C LEU A 350 2.36 12.37 -3.78
N VAL A 351 2.05 11.20 -3.24
CA VAL A 351 2.93 10.02 -3.30
C VAL A 351 2.10 8.81 -3.70
N GLY A 352 2.47 8.15 -4.78
CA GLY A 352 1.71 6.97 -5.23
C GLY A 352 2.35 6.26 -6.40
N ASP A 353 1.78 5.10 -6.72
CA ASP A 353 2.17 4.28 -7.88
C ASP A 353 1.44 4.78 -9.15
N LEU A 354 1.55 6.08 -9.39
CA LEU A 354 1.00 6.80 -10.52
C LEU A 354 2.15 7.50 -11.26
N ASP A 355 1.96 7.73 -12.54
CA ASP A 355 2.96 8.48 -13.29
C ASP A 355 2.89 10.00 -12.99
N LEU A 356 3.92 10.73 -13.41
CA LEU A 356 3.99 12.17 -13.14
C LEU A 356 2.84 12.94 -13.79
N LYS A 357 2.34 12.49 -14.94
CA LYS A 357 1.23 13.13 -15.64
C LYS A 357 -0.06 12.99 -14.85
N GLU A 358 -0.36 11.78 -14.36
CA GLU A 358 -1.52 11.50 -13.50
C GLU A 358 -1.43 12.32 -12.19
N LEU A 359 -0.26 12.31 -11.52
CA LEU A 359 -0.07 13.11 -10.30
C LEU A 359 -0.24 14.61 -10.55
N THR A 360 0.23 15.11 -11.68
CA THR A 360 0.05 16.52 -12.05
C THR A 360 -1.41 16.87 -12.28
N GLN A 361 -2.18 16.00 -12.93
CA GLN A 361 -3.63 16.20 -13.11
C GLN A 361 -4.38 16.25 -11.77
N ILE A 362 -3.99 15.38 -10.84
CA ILE A 362 -4.55 15.38 -9.48
C ILE A 362 -4.17 16.68 -8.76
N ALA A 363 -2.87 17.06 -8.80
CA ALA A 363 -2.36 18.27 -8.16
C ALA A 363 -3.07 19.53 -8.66
N THR A 364 -3.29 19.64 -9.97
CA THR A 364 -4.06 20.73 -10.61
C THR A 364 -5.49 20.85 -10.04
N SER A 365 -6.07 19.75 -9.57
CA SER A 365 -7.42 19.70 -9.01
C SER A 365 -7.47 19.98 -7.49
N VAL A 366 -6.34 20.01 -6.83
CA VAL A 366 -6.18 20.38 -5.42
C VAL A 366 -6.16 21.91 -5.35
N VAL A 367 -7.32 22.52 -5.23
CA VAL A 367 -7.47 23.97 -5.20
C VAL A 367 -8.03 24.38 -3.84
N PRO A 368 -7.33 25.23 -3.06
CA PRO A 368 -7.79 25.76 -1.78
C PRO A 368 -9.08 26.58 -1.85
#